data_121ad8562abb2238addc638b59ec3e28
#
_entry.id   121ad8562abb2238addc638b59ec3e28
#
_cell.length_a   1.000
_cell.length_b   1.000
_cell.length_c   1.000
_cell.angle_alpha   90.00
_cell.angle_beta   90.00
_cell.angle_gamma   90.00
#
_symmetry.space_group_name_H-M   'P 1'
#
loop_
_entity.id
_entity.type
_entity.pdbx_description
1 polymer ?
#
loop_
_entity_poly.entity_id
_entity_poly.type
_entity_poly.pdbx_seq_one_letter_code
_entity_poly.pdbx_strand_id
1 'polypeptide(L)'
;MKTQVFINPKSIPVNDRAFNYGDGLFETILVNNGEPLFLKEHLIRLNSGCKKLRIELQPQTLIEKSINKSIGNTKKCIIKIIYSRGISSHGYGYDKKVKPQLYIIKKKATHIRRSLFISLRYSKYKLCDNPYLSKIKHLNRLEQILGFTFTDRKESNDILTDKNDNIIECISSNIFLYTIKKNSFNLSRLAYTLAPFHNNKFTHRQIYPG
;
A
#
# COMPACT_ATOMS: atom_id res chain seq x y z
N MET A 1 -2.79 -27.44 5.95
CA MET A 1 -1.58 -26.92 5.27
C MET A 1 -1.08 -25.68 6.01
N LYS A 2 0.21 -25.45 6.05
CA LYS A 2 0.79 -24.22 6.63
C LYS A 2 0.79 -23.11 5.58
N THR A 3 0.69 -21.84 6.02
CA THR A 3 0.93 -20.68 5.15
C THR A 3 2.32 -20.78 4.53
N GLN A 4 2.40 -20.59 3.23
CA GLN A 4 3.67 -20.57 2.53
C GLN A 4 4.19 -19.13 2.44
N VAL A 5 5.48 -18.97 2.65
CA VAL A 5 6.18 -17.70 2.55
C VAL A 5 7.16 -17.76 1.39
N PHE A 6 7.02 -16.83 0.47
CA PHE A 6 7.86 -16.71 -0.71
C PHE A 6 8.68 -15.42 -0.63
N ILE A 7 9.99 -15.54 -0.64
CA ILE A 7 10.91 -14.40 -0.62
C ILE A 7 11.55 -14.26 -2.00
N ASN A 8 11.31 -13.13 -2.64
CA ASN A 8 11.74 -12.81 -4.01
C ASN A 8 11.42 -13.95 -5.01
N PRO A 9 10.17 -14.44 -5.07
CA PRO A 9 9.82 -15.54 -5.95
C PRO A 9 10.00 -15.14 -7.42
N LYS A 10 10.47 -16.08 -8.24
CA LYS A 10 10.56 -15.91 -9.71
C LYS A 10 9.24 -16.17 -10.41
N SER A 11 8.35 -16.92 -9.77
CA SER A 11 7.02 -17.26 -10.28
C SER A 11 6.01 -17.31 -9.14
N ILE A 12 4.75 -17.20 -9.48
CA ILE A 12 3.61 -17.38 -8.57
C ILE A 12 2.67 -18.42 -9.17
N PRO A 13 1.94 -19.16 -8.34
CA PRO A 13 0.92 -20.10 -8.83
C PRO A 13 -0.17 -19.34 -9.61
N VAL A 14 -0.50 -19.82 -10.81
CA VAL A 14 -1.51 -19.19 -11.67
C VAL A 14 -2.92 -19.21 -11.04
N ASN A 15 -3.17 -20.17 -10.14
CA ASN A 15 -4.42 -20.29 -9.38
C ASN A 15 -4.39 -19.56 -8.02
N ASP A 16 -3.39 -18.71 -7.77
CA ASP A 16 -3.40 -17.79 -6.63
C ASP A 16 -4.49 -16.74 -6.83
N ARG A 17 -5.31 -16.54 -5.80
CA ARG A 17 -6.46 -15.65 -5.85
C ARG A 17 -6.07 -14.17 -5.96
N ALA A 18 -4.87 -13.79 -5.47
CA ALA A 18 -4.35 -12.45 -5.67
C ALA A 18 -4.07 -12.16 -7.15
N PHE A 19 -3.58 -13.15 -7.89
CA PHE A 19 -3.34 -13.04 -9.32
C PHE A 19 -4.66 -12.98 -10.12
N ASN A 20 -5.60 -13.89 -9.82
CA ASN A 20 -6.84 -14.02 -10.60
C ASN A 20 -7.88 -12.94 -10.29
N TYR A 21 -7.98 -12.49 -9.04
CA TYR A 21 -9.09 -11.65 -8.57
C TYR A 21 -8.64 -10.41 -7.80
N GLY A 22 -7.34 -10.21 -7.59
CA GLY A 22 -6.87 -9.19 -6.66
C GLY A 22 -7.30 -9.44 -5.22
N ASP A 23 -7.63 -10.71 -4.87
CA ASP A 23 -8.13 -11.11 -3.55
C ASP A 23 -6.97 -11.18 -2.54
N GLY A 24 -6.60 -10.02 -2.05
CA GLY A 24 -5.49 -9.85 -1.14
C GLY A 24 -5.16 -8.38 -0.88
N LEU A 25 -4.09 -8.20 -0.14
CA LEU A 25 -3.61 -6.92 0.37
C LEU A 25 -2.14 -6.74 0.03
N PHE A 26 -1.65 -5.51 0.08
CA PHE A 26 -0.23 -5.26 -0.05
C PHE A 26 0.25 -4.14 0.87
N GLU A 27 1.53 -4.16 1.17
CA GLU A 27 2.26 -3.09 1.85
C GLU A 27 3.55 -2.78 1.10
N THR A 28 4.00 -1.54 1.22
CA THR A 28 5.27 -1.08 0.66
C THR A 28 6.03 -0.37 1.77
N ILE A 29 7.14 -0.93 2.19
CA ILE A 29 7.89 -0.53 3.37
C ILE A 29 9.28 -0.07 2.93
N LEU A 30 9.62 1.16 3.27
CA LEU A 30 10.99 1.65 3.09
C LEU A 30 11.88 1.11 4.20
N VAL A 31 13.02 0.56 3.80
CA VAL A 31 14.10 0.17 4.71
C VAL A 31 15.19 1.22 4.66
N ASN A 32 15.59 1.72 5.81
CA ASN A 32 16.67 2.68 5.94
C ASN A 32 17.61 2.25 7.07
N ASN A 33 18.91 2.24 6.82
CA ASN A 33 19.94 1.70 7.74
C ASN A 33 19.68 0.26 8.21
N GLY A 34 19.05 -0.56 7.35
CA GLY A 34 18.69 -1.94 7.68
C GLY A 34 17.38 -2.10 8.42
N GLU A 35 16.74 -0.99 8.85
CA GLU A 35 15.51 -1.01 9.64
C GLU A 35 14.29 -0.67 8.77
N PRO A 36 13.23 -1.47 8.83
CA PRO A 36 11.98 -1.19 8.14
C PRO A 36 11.23 -0.05 8.86
N LEU A 37 11.02 1.05 8.14
CA LEU A 37 10.35 2.22 8.71
C LEU A 37 8.84 1.96 8.90
N PHE A 38 8.31 2.38 10.05
CA PHE A 38 6.89 2.28 10.41
C PHE A 38 6.32 0.84 10.27
N LEU A 39 7.14 -0.17 10.56
CA LEU A 39 6.75 -1.58 10.41
C LEU A 39 5.47 -1.90 11.19
N LYS A 40 5.37 -1.41 12.43
CA LYS A 40 4.19 -1.64 13.28
C LYS A 40 2.92 -1.12 12.64
N GLU A 41 2.95 0.10 12.10
CA GLU A 41 1.82 0.76 11.45
C GLU A 41 1.41 0.02 10.17
N HIS A 42 2.39 -0.41 9.37
CA HIS A 42 2.15 -1.24 8.19
C HIS A 42 1.45 -2.55 8.56
N LEU A 43 1.90 -3.24 9.60
CA LEU A 43 1.31 -4.50 10.04
C LEU A 43 -0.08 -4.31 10.67
N ILE A 44 -0.33 -3.23 11.40
CA ILE A 44 -1.66 -2.88 11.90
C ILE A 44 -2.62 -2.69 10.72
N ARG A 45 -2.21 -1.98 9.67
CA ARG A 45 -3.04 -1.76 8.48
C ARG A 45 -3.29 -3.05 7.71
N LEU A 46 -2.27 -3.88 7.51
CA LEU A 46 -2.39 -5.19 6.89
C LEU A 46 -3.41 -6.06 7.65
N ASN A 47 -3.28 -6.13 8.97
CA ASN A 47 -4.18 -6.89 9.84
C ASN A 47 -5.63 -6.37 9.78
N SER A 48 -5.81 -5.05 9.76
CA SER A 48 -7.13 -4.44 9.59
C SER A 48 -7.77 -4.83 8.25
N GLY A 49 -6.98 -4.82 7.17
CA GLY A 49 -7.42 -5.26 5.86
C GLY A 49 -7.78 -6.75 5.82
N CYS A 50 -6.95 -7.61 6.44
CA CYS A 50 -7.23 -9.04 6.53
C CYS A 50 -8.55 -9.31 7.26
N LYS A 51 -8.82 -8.61 8.38
CA LYS A 51 -10.10 -8.72 9.09
C LYS A 51 -11.28 -8.35 8.19
N LYS A 52 -11.19 -7.25 7.43
CA LYS A 52 -12.24 -6.82 6.51
C LYS A 52 -12.51 -7.81 5.39
N LEU A 53 -11.45 -8.34 4.78
CA LEU A 53 -11.56 -9.33 3.72
C LEU A 53 -11.82 -10.75 4.25
N ARG A 54 -11.84 -10.94 5.58
CA ARG A 54 -11.95 -12.26 6.23
C ARG A 54 -10.86 -13.22 5.73
N ILE A 55 -9.64 -12.73 5.58
CA ILE A 55 -8.45 -13.54 5.31
C ILE A 55 -7.83 -13.94 6.65
N GLU A 56 -7.48 -15.21 6.79
CA GLU A 56 -6.85 -15.73 8.01
C GLU A 56 -5.55 -14.96 8.31
N LEU A 57 -5.44 -14.47 9.54
CA LEU A 57 -4.25 -13.76 10.00
C LEU A 57 -3.15 -14.75 10.36
N GLN A 58 -1.94 -14.49 9.90
CA GLN A 58 -0.76 -15.22 10.33
C GLN A 58 -0.10 -14.52 11.51
N PRO A 59 0.66 -15.26 12.34
CA PRO A 59 1.40 -14.65 13.44
C PRO A 59 2.27 -13.50 12.94
N GLN A 60 2.17 -12.35 13.59
CA GLN A 60 2.96 -11.16 13.23
C GLN A 60 4.46 -11.47 13.20
N THR A 61 4.93 -12.30 14.13
CA THR A 61 6.32 -12.75 14.20
C THR A 61 6.79 -13.49 12.95
N LEU A 62 5.90 -14.22 12.28
CA LEU A 62 6.23 -14.88 11.01
C LEU A 62 6.49 -13.83 9.91
N ILE A 63 5.63 -12.84 9.83
CA ILE A 63 5.74 -11.76 8.82
C ILE A 63 7.03 -10.96 9.08
N GLU A 64 7.26 -10.54 10.30
CA GLU A 64 8.46 -9.78 10.69
C GLU A 64 9.76 -10.54 10.42
N LYS A 65 9.84 -11.81 10.83
CA LYS A 65 10.99 -12.68 10.54
C LYS A 65 11.24 -12.79 9.04
N SER A 66 10.18 -12.89 8.24
CA SER A 66 10.28 -13.01 6.79
C SER A 66 10.75 -11.71 6.13
N ILE A 67 10.28 -10.57 6.63
CA ILE A 67 10.76 -9.24 6.21
C ILE A 67 12.25 -9.11 6.51
N ASN A 68 12.67 -9.37 7.75
CA ASN A 68 14.05 -9.25 8.19
C ASN A 68 14.97 -10.20 7.39
N LYS A 69 14.52 -11.43 7.12
CA LYS A 69 15.21 -12.37 6.25
C LYS A 69 15.39 -11.80 4.83
N SER A 70 14.36 -11.13 4.29
CA SER A 70 14.43 -10.51 2.98
C SER A 70 15.37 -9.30 2.95
N ILE A 71 15.40 -8.50 4.00
CA ILE A 71 16.32 -7.35 4.14
C ILE A 71 17.77 -7.83 4.15
N GLY A 72 18.08 -8.82 5.00
CA GLY A 72 19.45 -9.31 5.21
C GLY A 72 20.37 -8.15 5.59
N ASN A 73 21.54 -8.05 4.96
CA ASN A 73 22.52 -6.99 5.21
C ASN A 73 22.28 -5.70 4.41
N THR A 74 21.11 -5.57 3.75
CA THR A 74 20.83 -4.42 2.87
C THR A 74 20.48 -3.19 3.70
N LYS A 75 21.31 -2.15 3.64
CA LYS A 75 21.06 -0.90 4.39
C LYS A 75 19.85 -0.11 3.89
N LYS A 76 19.56 -0.13 2.57
CA LYS A 76 18.49 0.66 1.97
C LYS A 76 17.81 -0.10 0.84
N CYS A 77 16.53 -0.37 1.01
CA CYS A 77 15.71 -1.05 0.02
C CYS A 77 14.22 -0.74 0.24
N ILE A 78 13.39 -1.22 -0.66
CA ILE A 78 11.93 -1.23 -0.51
C ILE A 78 11.52 -2.69 -0.38
N ILE A 79 10.72 -2.99 0.63
CA ILE A 79 10.06 -4.28 0.81
C ILE A 79 8.60 -4.13 0.41
N LYS A 80 8.18 -4.87 -0.62
CA LYS A 80 6.76 -5.02 -0.96
C LYS A 80 6.27 -6.34 -0.40
N ILE A 81 5.23 -6.28 0.40
CA ILE A 81 4.48 -7.43 0.91
C ILE A 81 3.23 -7.58 0.05
N ILE A 82 2.95 -8.80 -0.41
CA ILE A 82 1.67 -9.19 -0.98
C ILE A 82 1.12 -10.31 -0.09
N TYR A 83 -0.07 -10.12 0.43
CA TYR A 83 -0.76 -11.07 1.28
C TYR A 83 -2.03 -11.53 0.58
N SER A 84 -1.94 -12.69 -0.08
CA SER A 84 -3.04 -13.31 -0.82
C SER A 84 -3.91 -14.14 0.11
N ARG A 85 -5.20 -14.26 -0.21
CA ARG A 85 -6.04 -15.28 0.42
C ARG A 85 -5.48 -16.68 0.20
N GLY A 86 -4.78 -16.94 -0.90
CA GLY A 86 -4.16 -18.20 -1.23
C GLY A 86 -4.65 -18.82 -2.53
N ILE A 87 -4.37 -20.09 -2.68
CA ILE A 87 -4.62 -20.86 -3.90
C ILE A 87 -6.00 -21.50 -3.82
N SER A 88 -6.83 -21.25 -4.83
CA SER A 88 -8.16 -21.87 -4.96
C SER A 88 -8.63 -21.85 -6.40
N SER A 89 -9.34 -22.91 -6.82
CA SER A 89 -9.96 -23.04 -8.14
C SER A 89 -11.46 -22.73 -8.16
N HIS A 90 -12.05 -22.27 -7.06
CA HIS A 90 -13.49 -22.07 -6.89
C HIS A 90 -14.03 -20.72 -7.37
N GLY A 91 -13.59 -20.17 -8.48
CA GLY A 91 -14.09 -18.88 -8.97
C GLY A 91 -14.12 -17.81 -7.86
N TYR A 92 -15.24 -17.08 -7.70
CA TYR A 92 -15.38 -16.05 -6.67
C TYR A 92 -15.56 -16.63 -5.26
N GLY A 93 -16.12 -17.81 -5.11
CA GLY A 93 -16.15 -18.54 -3.86
C GLY A 93 -14.78 -19.03 -3.42
N TYR A 94 -14.63 -19.39 -2.16
CA TYR A 94 -13.42 -20.01 -1.64
C TYR A 94 -13.73 -20.96 -0.49
N ASP A 95 -12.94 -22.04 -0.37
CA ASP A 95 -13.01 -22.92 0.78
C ASP A 95 -12.47 -22.18 2.01
N LYS A 96 -13.16 -22.32 3.16
CA LYS A 96 -12.70 -21.80 4.46
C LYS A 96 -11.33 -22.35 4.88
N LYS A 97 -10.91 -23.47 4.31
CA LYS A 97 -9.61 -24.12 4.57
C LYS A 97 -8.46 -23.53 3.73
N VAL A 98 -8.75 -22.64 2.78
CA VAL A 98 -7.71 -21.96 1.98
C VAL A 98 -6.74 -21.24 2.91
N LYS A 99 -5.44 -21.49 2.72
CA LYS A 99 -4.39 -20.85 3.52
C LYS A 99 -3.77 -19.68 2.78
N PRO A 100 -3.59 -18.55 3.47
CA PRO A 100 -2.98 -17.36 2.88
C PRO A 100 -1.58 -17.66 2.34
N GLN A 101 -1.18 -16.91 1.33
CA GLN A 101 0.18 -16.89 0.81
C GLN A 101 0.81 -15.53 1.10
N LEU A 102 2.05 -15.55 1.56
CA LEU A 102 2.82 -14.35 1.86
C LEU A 102 3.98 -14.22 0.86
N TYR A 103 3.92 -13.20 0.01
CA TYR A 103 5.00 -12.89 -0.92
C TYR A 103 5.73 -11.65 -0.44
N ILE A 104 7.05 -11.73 -0.32
CA ILE A 104 7.92 -10.63 0.06
C ILE A 104 8.89 -10.36 -1.09
N ILE A 105 8.85 -9.16 -1.61
CA ILE A 105 9.64 -8.75 -2.77
C ILE A 105 10.54 -7.59 -2.33
N LYS A 106 11.85 -7.80 -2.40
CA LYS A 106 12.84 -6.76 -2.16
C LYS A 106 13.17 -6.05 -3.47
N LYS A 107 13.06 -4.72 -3.46
CA LYS A 107 13.43 -3.86 -4.57
C LYS A 107 14.53 -2.89 -4.13
N LYS A 108 15.40 -2.52 -5.06
CA LYS A 108 16.37 -1.46 -4.83
C LYS A 108 15.63 -0.15 -4.55
N ALA A 109 15.98 0.54 -3.49
CA ALA A 109 15.49 1.89 -3.27
C ALA A 109 16.20 2.80 -4.28
N THR A 110 15.44 3.38 -5.20
CA THR A 110 15.92 4.49 -6.02
C THR A 110 16.14 5.71 -5.14
N HIS A 111 17.01 6.65 -5.55
CA HIS A 111 17.30 7.83 -4.76
C HIS A 111 16.02 8.57 -4.37
N ILE A 112 15.76 8.67 -3.06
CA ILE A 112 14.72 9.53 -2.53
C ILE A 112 15.22 10.95 -2.75
N ARG A 113 14.65 11.65 -3.70
CA ARG A 113 14.94 13.08 -3.90
C ARG A 113 14.45 13.84 -2.66
N ARG A 114 15.32 14.62 -2.03
CA ARG A 114 15.05 15.29 -0.74
C ARG A 114 13.96 16.35 -0.82
N SER A 115 13.80 16.98 -1.95
CA SER A 115 12.69 17.90 -2.24
C SER A 115 12.51 18.02 -3.74
N LEU A 116 11.28 17.98 -4.18
CA LEU A 116 10.89 18.23 -5.56
C LEU A 116 9.66 19.13 -5.54
N PHE A 117 9.77 20.26 -6.20
CA PHE A 117 8.59 21.00 -6.60
C PHE A 117 8.00 20.30 -7.81
N ILE A 118 6.83 19.72 -7.65
CA ILE A 118 6.08 19.08 -8.73
C ILE A 118 4.77 19.82 -8.93
N SER A 119 4.38 20.01 -10.19
CA SER A 119 3.04 20.48 -10.48
C SER A 119 2.10 19.28 -10.50
N LEU A 120 1.06 19.34 -9.70
CA LEU A 120 -0.03 18.38 -9.71
C LEU A 120 -1.17 18.89 -10.60
N ARG A 121 -1.83 17.98 -11.32
CA ARG A 121 -3.07 18.25 -12.04
C ARG A 121 -4.14 17.31 -11.53
N TYR A 122 -5.38 17.62 -11.82
CA TYR A 122 -6.47 16.68 -11.60
C TYR A 122 -6.46 15.64 -12.71
N SER A 123 -6.52 14.36 -12.35
CA SER A 123 -6.74 13.28 -13.29
C SER A 123 -8.14 13.41 -13.92
N LYS A 124 -8.27 13.06 -15.18
CA LYS A 124 -9.58 12.92 -15.83
C LYS A 124 -10.39 11.74 -15.27
N TYR A 125 -9.70 10.76 -14.69
CA TYR A 125 -10.35 9.62 -14.06
C TYR A 125 -10.81 9.96 -12.65
N LYS A 126 -12.06 9.64 -12.32
CA LYS A 126 -12.64 9.80 -11.00
C LYS A 126 -12.78 8.45 -10.31
N LEU A 127 -12.41 8.40 -9.04
CA LEU A 127 -12.52 7.18 -8.23
C LEU A 127 -13.97 6.84 -7.95
N CYS A 128 -14.30 5.55 -8.03
CA CYS A 128 -15.60 5.06 -7.61
C CYS A 128 -15.70 5.05 -6.07
N ASP A 129 -16.87 5.42 -5.56
CA ASP A 129 -17.13 5.33 -4.14
C ASP A 129 -17.35 3.87 -3.74
N ASN A 130 -16.41 3.33 -2.97
CA ASN A 130 -16.51 1.99 -2.41
C ASN A 130 -16.17 1.99 -0.92
N PRO A 131 -17.18 2.14 -0.03
CA PRO A 131 -16.97 2.27 1.41
C PRO A 131 -16.33 1.04 2.06
N TYR A 132 -16.38 -0.12 1.41
CA TYR A 132 -15.75 -1.35 1.89
C TYR A 132 -14.27 -1.42 1.54
N LEU A 133 -13.88 -1.05 0.32
CA LEU A 133 -12.50 -1.17 -0.17
C LEU A 133 -11.66 0.07 0.09
N SER A 134 -12.26 1.26 0.15
CA SER A 134 -11.54 2.53 0.34
C SER A 134 -10.68 2.60 1.61
N LYS A 135 -10.99 1.78 2.62
CA LYS A 135 -10.30 1.77 3.93
C LYS A 135 -9.22 0.70 4.04
N ILE A 136 -8.90 -0.04 2.97
CA ILE A 136 -7.90 -1.11 2.97
C ILE A 136 -6.95 -0.98 1.78
N LYS A 137 -5.72 -1.45 1.95
CA LYS A 137 -4.71 -1.45 0.89
C LYS A 137 -4.80 -2.77 0.10
N HIS A 138 -5.90 -2.91 -0.67
CA HIS A 138 -6.18 -4.11 -1.47
C HIS A 138 -5.40 -4.13 -2.80
N LEU A 139 -5.34 -5.30 -3.45
CA LEU A 139 -4.57 -5.50 -4.68
C LEU A 139 -5.25 -4.98 -5.96
N ASN A 140 -6.55 -4.70 -5.92
CA ASN A 140 -7.27 -4.13 -7.07
C ASN A 140 -6.89 -2.65 -7.24
N ARG A 141 -5.95 -2.36 -8.13
CA ARG A 141 -5.41 -1.02 -8.37
C ARG A 141 -5.67 -0.51 -9.78
N LEU A 142 -6.71 -1.04 -10.43
CA LEU A 142 -7.09 -0.61 -11.77
C LEU A 142 -7.46 0.88 -11.81
N GLU A 143 -8.09 1.41 -10.78
CA GLU A 143 -8.44 2.83 -10.71
C GLU A 143 -7.20 3.74 -10.74
N GLN A 144 -6.14 3.39 -10.00
CA GLN A 144 -4.88 4.12 -10.02
C GLN A 144 -4.17 3.96 -11.37
N ILE A 145 -4.28 2.78 -12.01
CA ILE A 145 -3.74 2.53 -13.35
C ILE A 145 -4.50 3.38 -14.38
N LEU A 146 -5.83 3.41 -14.31
CA LEU A 146 -6.65 4.25 -15.19
C LEU A 146 -6.34 5.73 -14.97
N GLY A 147 -6.21 6.16 -13.71
CA GLY A 147 -5.77 7.50 -13.39
C GLY A 147 -4.45 7.87 -14.06
N PHE A 148 -3.48 6.95 -14.07
CA PHE A 148 -2.21 7.12 -14.77
C PHE A 148 -2.37 7.10 -16.30
N THR A 149 -3.19 6.22 -16.84
CA THR A 149 -3.40 6.06 -18.29
C THR A 149 -4.01 7.31 -18.91
N PHE A 150 -4.86 8.04 -18.18
CA PHE A 150 -5.49 9.27 -18.65
C PHE A 150 -4.65 10.53 -18.40
N THR A 151 -3.39 10.38 -18.02
CA THR A 151 -2.47 11.49 -17.90
C THR A 151 -1.57 11.61 -19.13
N ASP A 152 -1.30 12.83 -19.54
CA ASP A 152 -0.43 13.13 -20.69
C ASP A 152 1.06 13.18 -20.31
N ARG A 153 1.41 12.78 -19.09
CA ARG A 153 2.78 12.88 -18.57
C ARG A 153 3.41 11.51 -18.30
N LYS A 154 4.69 11.37 -18.68
CA LYS A 154 5.49 10.18 -18.36
C LYS A 154 5.73 9.95 -16.86
N GLU A 155 5.77 11.03 -16.07
CA GLU A 155 5.96 11.00 -14.62
C GLU A 155 4.78 11.73 -13.98
N SER A 156 3.65 11.06 -13.87
CA SER A 156 2.46 11.67 -13.34
C SER A 156 2.20 11.20 -11.91
N ASN A 157 1.98 12.16 -11.06
CA ASN A 157 1.46 11.97 -9.72
C ASN A 157 0.20 12.82 -9.54
N ASP A 158 -0.65 12.79 -10.55
CA ASP A 158 -1.85 13.61 -10.60
C ASP A 158 -2.83 13.26 -9.49
N ILE A 159 -3.67 14.24 -9.15
CA ILE A 159 -4.67 14.13 -8.08
C ILE A 159 -5.86 13.32 -8.58
N LEU A 160 -6.24 12.31 -7.82
CA LEU A 160 -7.46 11.55 -8.00
C LEU A 160 -8.57 12.15 -7.14
N THR A 161 -9.75 12.33 -7.74
CA THR A 161 -10.93 12.82 -7.06
C THR A 161 -12.05 11.78 -7.08
N ASP A 162 -13.02 11.94 -6.19
CA ASP A 162 -14.28 11.20 -6.26
C ASP A 162 -15.25 11.86 -7.28
N LYS A 163 -16.46 11.32 -7.40
CA LYS A 163 -17.50 11.84 -8.29
C LYS A 163 -17.93 13.28 -7.99
N ASN A 164 -17.71 13.75 -6.77
CA ASN A 164 -18.07 15.09 -6.30
C ASN A 164 -16.89 16.06 -6.33
N ASP A 165 -15.78 15.68 -6.99
CA ASP A 165 -14.55 16.46 -7.07
C ASP A 165 -13.80 16.63 -5.74
N ASN A 166 -14.13 15.85 -4.71
CA ASN A 166 -13.36 15.82 -3.50
C ASN A 166 -11.98 15.18 -3.77
N ILE A 167 -10.93 15.82 -3.32
CA ILE A 167 -9.55 15.29 -3.44
C ILE A 167 -9.40 14.08 -2.52
N ILE A 168 -8.98 12.96 -3.08
CA ILE A 168 -8.81 11.70 -2.35
C ILE A 168 -7.33 11.39 -2.11
N GLU A 169 -6.55 11.23 -3.17
CA GLU A 169 -5.12 10.91 -3.12
C GLU A 169 -4.43 11.32 -4.41
N CYS A 170 -3.12 11.18 -4.51
CA CYS A 170 -2.45 11.16 -5.79
C CYS A 170 -2.35 9.72 -6.32
N ILE A 171 -2.09 9.55 -7.62
CA ILE A 171 -2.02 8.23 -8.27
C ILE A 171 -1.10 7.26 -7.52
N SER A 172 0.05 7.73 -7.04
CA SER A 172 1.04 6.87 -6.38
C SER A 172 1.48 7.37 -5.00
N SER A 173 0.88 8.44 -4.48
CA SER A 173 1.26 9.02 -3.19
C SER A 173 0.06 9.61 -2.43
N ASN A 174 0.25 9.78 -1.13
CA ASN A 174 -0.69 10.57 -0.34
C ASN A 174 -0.55 12.06 -0.64
N ILE A 175 -1.62 12.82 -0.41
CA ILE A 175 -1.61 14.27 -0.45
C ILE A 175 -1.85 14.83 0.96
N PHE A 176 -1.07 15.82 1.33
CA PHE A 176 -1.22 16.53 2.60
C PHE A 176 -1.38 18.02 2.31
N LEU A 177 -2.39 18.62 2.89
CA LEU A 177 -2.55 20.08 2.88
C LEU A 177 -1.95 20.67 4.14
N TYR A 178 -1.19 21.73 3.92
CA TYR A 178 -0.63 22.54 4.98
C TYR A 178 -1.19 23.95 4.89
N THR A 179 -1.93 24.38 5.89
CA THR A 179 -2.48 25.73 5.99
C THR A 179 -1.75 26.51 7.07
N ILE A 180 -1.24 27.68 6.72
CA ILE A 180 -0.67 28.65 7.66
C ILE A 180 -1.81 29.60 8.06
N LYS A 181 -2.37 29.39 9.27
CA LYS A 181 -3.18 30.42 9.92
C LYS A 181 -2.25 31.20 10.86
N LYS A 182 -2.48 32.52 11.02
CA LYS A 182 -1.73 33.35 11.98
C LYS A 182 -1.61 32.59 13.32
N ASN A 183 -0.38 32.19 13.68
CA ASN A 183 0.00 31.54 14.94
C ASN A 183 -0.49 30.09 15.18
N SER A 184 -0.96 29.35 14.19
CA SER A 184 -1.21 27.91 14.34
C SER A 184 -0.90 27.12 13.06
N PHE A 185 -0.29 25.95 13.23
CA PHE A 185 0.01 25.03 12.13
C PHE A 185 -1.03 23.91 12.13
N ASN A 186 -1.85 23.84 11.10
CA ASN A 186 -2.78 22.72 10.93
C ASN A 186 -2.37 21.89 9.71
N LEU A 187 -1.97 20.64 9.94
CA LEU A 187 -1.77 19.66 8.91
C LEU A 187 -3.04 18.82 8.77
N SER A 188 -3.78 18.99 7.69
CA SER A 188 -4.94 18.16 7.39
C SER A 188 -4.59 17.16 6.28
N ARG A 189 -4.86 15.89 6.54
CA ARG A 189 -4.81 14.83 5.54
C ARG A 189 -6.13 14.84 4.79
N LEU A 190 -6.08 15.06 3.48
CA LEU A 190 -7.26 15.07 2.63
C LEU A 190 -7.76 13.67 2.24
N ALA A 191 -6.96 12.64 2.43
CA ALA A 191 -7.32 11.32 1.94
C ALA A 191 -7.99 10.45 3.00
N TYR A 192 -9.19 10.00 2.73
CA TYR A 192 -9.89 8.94 3.47
C TYR A 192 -9.28 7.54 3.24
N THR A 193 -8.32 7.43 2.37
CA THR A 193 -7.81 6.16 1.88
C THR A 193 -6.43 5.88 2.43
N LEU A 194 -6.36 4.92 3.27
CA LEU A 194 -5.20 4.30 3.91
C LEU A 194 -5.08 4.65 5.40
N ALA A 195 -5.72 3.80 6.19
CA ALA A 195 -5.63 3.62 7.63
C ALA A 195 -5.06 4.76 8.48
N PRO A 196 -5.69 5.05 9.61
CA PRO A 196 -5.25 6.12 10.47
C PRO A 196 -3.82 5.86 10.95
N PHE A 197 -2.88 6.66 10.52
CA PHE A 197 -1.74 6.93 11.34
C PHE A 197 -2.27 7.77 12.50
N HIS A 198 -2.50 7.12 13.63
CA HIS A 198 -2.93 7.80 14.84
C HIS A 198 -1.87 8.80 15.28
N ASN A 199 -2.33 10.02 15.47
CA ASN A 199 -1.84 11.07 16.35
C ASN A 199 -0.43 11.63 16.16
N ASN A 200 -0.45 12.90 15.68
CA ASN A 200 0.29 14.03 16.25
C ASN A 200 1.77 13.80 16.59
N LYS A 201 2.58 14.11 15.66
CA LYS A 201 3.88 14.81 15.75
C LYS A 201 4.71 14.48 14.50
N PHE A 202 4.28 14.99 13.37
CA PHE A 202 5.20 15.05 12.23
C PHE A 202 5.94 16.38 12.30
N THR A 203 7.17 16.32 12.76
CA THR A 203 8.13 17.40 12.55
C THR A 203 8.47 17.44 11.05
N HIS A 204 8.79 18.61 10.53
CA HIS A 204 9.04 19.04 9.15
C HIS A 204 9.93 18.12 8.26
N ARG A 205 10.31 16.90 8.67
CA ARG A 205 11.38 16.11 8.04
C ARG A 205 10.96 14.80 7.38
N GLN A 206 9.66 14.47 7.34
CA GLN A 206 9.26 13.13 6.88
C GLN A 206 8.11 13.15 5.87
N ILE A 207 8.35 13.70 4.70
CA ILE A 207 7.54 13.41 3.50
C ILE A 207 8.23 12.27 2.78
N TYR A 208 7.68 11.06 2.88
CA TYR A 208 8.13 9.90 2.13
C TYR A 208 7.15 9.62 0.99
N PRO A 209 7.63 9.35 -0.23
CA PRO A 209 6.79 8.85 -1.31
C PRO A 209 6.30 7.44 -0.94
N GLY A 210 5.01 7.19 -1.16
CA GLY A 210 4.35 5.90 -0.96
C GLY A 210 4.70 4.85 -2.00
#